data_f2e32a47ca7948e44cebeec897d01472
#
_entry.id   f2e32a47ca7948e44cebeec897d01472
#
_cell.length_a   1.000
_cell.length_b   1.000
_cell.length_c   1.000
_cell.angle_alpha   90.00
_cell.angle_beta   90.00
_cell.angle_gamma   90.00
#
_symmetry.space_group_name_H-M   'P 1'
#
loop_
_entity.id
_entity.type
_entity.pdbx_description
1 polymer ?
#
loop_
_entity_poly.entity_id
_entity_poly.type
_entity_poly.pdbx_seq_one_letter_code
_entity_poly.pdbx_strand_id
1 'polypeptide(L)'
;MSNAQYYMSNGKLMINDDCQYIMLVKTDAKVNNNKFYEMTMDSSCIVTARYGRVGSDGTKTNVGRGLSAMRQKAMEKFRKGYLPVETVTNTDSVNTHAKNNMLLGCAIKEIIPSKAKKSEKELLSKLINMLVSTNQHQIANFSGGAIQIDDSGLVKTAVGVVSLKSIYEARKTLDKLSNLDVNKNEQDFIDSLNHYLMLIPQKVNHSRGWHLSFFRQHSFAQQYEFLEQLEKSVEMYEDILAQEEKNKSSSHSDDNQPKVFNTQLKLVTNKKVIDKIKSYFDDNKNAAHGSSKLQLLNVYEIVGLYNNEQLTAFDKLAKEKGNVQEYWHGSRNYNLLSILKNGLIIPKSNSFNVTGRMFGDGVYFSNQSTKSLNYSQGYWDRGRGIDNNCFMFLADVIMGKAYEASHKQAKLDCQNNRKTRVYPVKGYDSVIARGGVKNVTHSGDICSLSNDEMIVFDLGQIKLKYLCEFGFGD
;
A
#
# COMPACT_ATOMS: atom_id res chain seq x y z
N MET A 1 -17.26 -8.60 -20.77
CA MET A 1 -18.50 -8.25 -20.05
C MET A 1 -18.61 -9.25 -18.91
N SER A 2 -18.50 -8.83 -17.66
CA SER A 2 -18.62 -9.75 -16.52
C SER A 2 -20.07 -10.27 -16.46
N ASN A 3 -20.24 -11.57 -16.49
CA ASN A 3 -21.52 -12.23 -16.24
C ASN A 3 -21.85 -12.13 -14.73
N ALA A 4 -22.17 -10.91 -14.28
CA ALA A 4 -22.61 -10.72 -12.90
C ALA A 4 -23.90 -11.51 -12.68
N GLN A 5 -23.92 -12.45 -11.72
CA GLN A 5 -25.08 -13.28 -11.42
C GLN A 5 -26.24 -12.46 -10.82
N TYR A 6 -25.97 -11.27 -10.34
CA TYR A 6 -26.94 -10.28 -9.80
C TYR A 6 -26.38 -8.87 -9.96
N TYR A 7 -27.26 -7.87 -10.13
CA TYR A 7 -26.88 -6.47 -10.33
C TYR A 7 -28.03 -5.53 -10.03
N MET A 8 -27.75 -4.22 -9.95
CA MET A 8 -28.76 -3.17 -9.82
C MET A 8 -29.16 -2.64 -11.19
N SER A 9 -30.46 -2.56 -11.45
CA SER A 9 -31.01 -1.91 -12.64
C SER A 9 -32.23 -1.08 -12.26
N ASN A 10 -32.23 0.21 -12.58
CA ASN A 10 -33.33 1.15 -12.29
C ASN A 10 -33.81 1.09 -10.83
N GLY A 11 -32.88 1.00 -9.88
CA GLY A 11 -33.20 0.94 -8.45
C GLY A 11 -33.78 -0.43 -7.98
N LYS A 12 -33.73 -1.45 -8.83
CA LYS A 12 -34.20 -2.81 -8.50
C LYS A 12 -33.04 -3.78 -8.50
N LEU A 13 -33.06 -4.73 -7.57
CA LEU A 13 -32.15 -5.85 -7.55
C LEU A 13 -32.56 -6.88 -8.59
N MET A 14 -31.70 -7.15 -9.56
CA MET A 14 -31.88 -8.15 -10.60
C MET A 14 -31.02 -9.37 -10.24
N ILE A 15 -31.59 -10.58 -10.38
CA ILE A 15 -30.89 -11.84 -10.08
C ILE A 15 -31.11 -12.78 -11.26
N ASN A 16 -30.03 -13.20 -11.89
CA ASN A 16 -30.04 -14.09 -13.07
C ASN A 16 -30.55 -15.49 -12.72
N ASP A 17 -30.96 -16.23 -13.74
CA ASP A 17 -31.51 -17.59 -13.56
C ASP A 17 -30.45 -18.63 -13.18
N ASP A 18 -29.18 -18.35 -13.45
CA ASP A 18 -28.01 -19.18 -13.13
C ASP A 18 -27.36 -18.80 -11.79
N CYS A 19 -27.99 -17.88 -11.01
CA CYS A 19 -27.42 -17.37 -9.78
C CYS A 19 -27.31 -18.45 -8.70
N GLN A 20 -26.09 -18.76 -8.29
CA GLN A 20 -25.77 -19.68 -7.18
C GLN A 20 -25.20 -18.99 -5.97
N TYR A 21 -24.88 -17.70 -6.09
CA TYR A 21 -24.27 -16.91 -5.03
C TYR A 21 -24.79 -15.47 -5.06
N ILE A 22 -25.08 -14.90 -3.90
CA ILE A 22 -25.41 -13.50 -3.75
C ILE A 22 -24.88 -12.95 -2.43
N MET A 23 -24.24 -11.79 -2.49
CA MET A 23 -23.76 -11.04 -1.33
C MET A 23 -24.50 -9.72 -1.24
N LEU A 24 -25.08 -9.47 -0.08
CA LEU A 24 -25.79 -8.24 0.23
C LEU A 24 -25.18 -7.60 1.49
N VAL A 25 -24.95 -6.28 1.46
CA VAL A 25 -24.38 -5.54 2.58
C VAL A 25 -25.31 -4.39 2.97
N LYS A 26 -25.45 -4.18 4.27
CA LYS A 26 -26.11 -2.99 4.81
C LYS A 26 -25.12 -2.24 5.68
N THR A 27 -24.75 -1.04 5.24
CA THR A 27 -23.96 -0.09 6.02
C THR A 27 -24.83 1.11 6.36
N ASP A 28 -24.92 1.44 7.64
CA ASP A 28 -25.63 2.62 8.13
C ASP A 28 -24.86 3.19 9.31
N ALA A 29 -24.07 4.22 9.03
CA ALA A 29 -23.18 4.84 9.99
C ALA A 29 -23.95 5.51 11.15
N LYS A 30 -25.18 5.98 10.90
CA LYS A 30 -25.99 6.69 11.90
C LYS A 30 -26.48 5.76 13.00
N VAL A 31 -26.85 4.53 12.65
CA VAL A 31 -27.36 3.53 13.60
C VAL A 31 -26.45 2.34 13.82
N ASN A 32 -25.19 2.49 13.44
CA ASN A 32 -24.13 1.48 13.65
C ASN A 32 -24.45 0.11 13.02
N ASN A 33 -24.98 0.11 11.81
CA ASN A 33 -25.18 -1.10 11.03
C ASN A 33 -24.08 -1.23 9.99
N ASN A 34 -23.23 -2.23 10.16
CA ASN A 34 -22.30 -2.71 9.14
C ASN A 34 -22.43 -4.23 9.11
N LYS A 35 -23.36 -4.73 8.29
CA LYS A 35 -23.79 -6.12 8.27
C LYS A 35 -23.75 -6.68 6.87
N PHE A 36 -23.43 -7.96 6.77
CA PHE A 36 -23.51 -8.72 5.53
C PHE A 36 -24.58 -9.82 5.60
N TYR A 37 -25.06 -10.23 4.45
CA TYR A 37 -25.95 -11.36 4.23
C TYR A 37 -25.57 -12.06 2.93
N GLU A 38 -24.91 -13.19 3.05
CA GLU A 38 -24.42 -14.02 1.96
C GLU A 38 -25.36 -15.21 1.77
N MET A 39 -25.65 -15.57 0.54
CA MET A 39 -26.39 -16.79 0.23
C MET A 39 -25.64 -17.59 -0.83
N THR A 40 -25.58 -18.89 -0.61
CA THR A 40 -25.04 -19.88 -1.54
C THR A 40 -26.08 -20.95 -1.81
N MET A 41 -26.19 -21.41 -3.06
CA MET A 41 -26.99 -22.53 -3.45
C MET A 41 -26.07 -23.67 -3.90
N ASP A 42 -26.19 -24.82 -3.26
CA ASP A 42 -25.38 -26.00 -3.60
C ASP A 42 -25.96 -26.79 -4.80
N SER A 43 -25.27 -27.85 -5.20
CA SER A 43 -25.66 -28.73 -6.31
C SER A 43 -26.99 -29.46 -6.04
N SER A 44 -27.42 -29.59 -4.78
CA SER A 44 -28.72 -30.14 -4.36
C SER A 44 -29.82 -29.08 -4.32
N CYS A 45 -29.51 -27.85 -4.80
CA CYS A 45 -30.39 -26.70 -4.77
C CYS A 45 -30.77 -26.23 -3.34
N ILE A 46 -30.01 -26.59 -2.30
CA ILE A 46 -30.23 -26.08 -0.95
C ILE A 46 -29.58 -24.72 -0.85
N VAL A 47 -30.34 -23.71 -0.39
CA VAL A 47 -29.90 -22.35 -0.18
C VAL A 47 -29.54 -22.16 1.29
N THR A 48 -28.24 -21.89 1.53
CA THR A 48 -27.72 -21.56 2.86
C THR A 48 -27.35 -20.09 2.91
N ALA A 49 -27.75 -19.42 3.99
CA ALA A 49 -27.29 -18.06 4.24
C ALA A 49 -26.28 -18.01 5.39
N ARG A 50 -25.26 -17.15 5.23
CA ARG A 50 -24.34 -16.72 6.29
C ARG A 50 -24.50 -15.22 6.48
N TYR A 51 -24.68 -14.76 7.71
CA TYR A 51 -24.91 -13.35 7.99
C TYR A 51 -24.32 -12.93 9.33
N GLY A 52 -23.95 -11.67 9.42
CA GLY A 52 -23.30 -11.12 10.61
C GLY A 52 -22.89 -9.67 10.42
N ARG A 53 -22.02 -9.20 11.32
CA ARG A 53 -21.29 -7.94 11.11
C ARG A 53 -20.14 -8.17 10.15
N VAL A 54 -19.83 -7.16 9.35
CA VAL A 54 -18.63 -7.16 8.53
C VAL A 54 -17.40 -7.29 9.43
N GLY A 55 -16.53 -8.25 9.11
CA GLY A 55 -15.37 -8.61 9.94
C GLY A 55 -15.63 -9.68 11.01
N SER A 56 -16.83 -10.31 11.02
CA SER A 56 -17.12 -11.50 11.85
C SER A 56 -17.36 -12.74 11.00
N ASP A 57 -17.18 -13.93 11.58
CA ASP A 57 -17.45 -15.22 10.90
C ASP A 57 -18.92 -15.37 10.50
N GLY A 58 -19.82 -14.70 11.19
CA GLY A 58 -21.24 -14.75 10.94
C GLY A 58 -21.93 -16.05 11.38
N THR A 59 -23.26 -16.04 11.30
CA THR A 59 -24.13 -17.20 11.64
C THR A 59 -24.65 -17.81 10.35
N LYS A 60 -24.65 -19.16 10.25
CA LYS A 60 -25.22 -19.89 9.13
C LYS A 60 -26.64 -20.32 9.41
N THR A 61 -27.50 -20.29 8.39
CA THR A 61 -28.89 -20.75 8.46
C THR A 61 -29.35 -21.30 7.12
N ASN A 62 -30.28 -22.24 7.15
CA ASN A 62 -30.94 -22.72 5.94
C ASN A 62 -32.04 -21.71 5.54
N VAL A 63 -32.09 -21.31 4.28
CA VAL A 63 -33.09 -20.37 3.73
C VAL A 63 -34.23 -21.09 3.03
N GLY A 64 -33.94 -22.25 2.44
CA GLY A 64 -34.91 -23.02 1.67
C GLY A 64 -34.24 -23.73 0.47
N ARG A 65 -35.03 -24.03 -0.55
CA ARG A 65 -34.56 -24.77 -1.72
C ARG A 65 -34.85 -24.03 -3.02
N GLY A 66 -33.87 -24.00 -3.89
CA GLY A 66 -33.94 -23.45 -5.25
C GLY A 66 -33.85 -21.94 -5.34
N LEU A 67 -33.70 -21.47 -6.58
CA LEU A 67 -33.50 -20.07 -6.91
C LEU A 67 -34.64 -19.15 -6.44
N SER A 68 -35.88 -19.68 -6.39
CA SER A 68 -37.05 -18.93 -5.89
C SER A 68 -36.87 -18.52 -4.43
N ALA A 69 -36.42 -19.45 -3.58
CA ALA A 69 -36.14 -19.15 -2.16
C ALA A 69 -35.02 -18.13 -2.00
N MET A 70 -33.95 -18.23 -2.81
CA MET A 70 -32.86 -17.27 -2.83
C MET A 70 -33.34 -15.87 -3.24
N ARG A 71 -34.12 -15.77 -4.33
CA ARG A 71 -34.72 -14.51 -4.80
C ARG A 71 -35.61 -13.87 -3.78
N GLN A 72 -36.51 -14.63 -3.20
CA GLN A 72 -37.45 -14.14 -2.17
C GLN A 72 -36.68 -13.57 -0.98
N LYS A 73 -35.66 -14.28 -0.51
CA LYS A 73 -34.83 -13.84 0.63
C LYS A 73 -33.96 -12.63 0.28
N ALA A 74 -33.38 -12.58 -0.90
CA ALA A 74 -32.63 -11.44 -1.37
C ALA A 74 -33.50 -10.18 -1.44
N MET A 75 -34.71 -10.28 -1.99
CA MET A 75 -35.66 -9.18 -2.06
C MET A 75 -36.15 -8.72 -0.68
N GLU A 76 -36.37 -9.66 0.27
CA GLU A 76 -36.63 -9.30 1.66
C GLU A 76 -35.52 -8.45 2.28
N LYS A 77 -34.25 -8.85 2.06
CA LYS A 77 -33.10 -8.12 2.58
C LYS A 77 -32.92 -6.78 1.87
N PHE A 78 -33.11 -6.74 0.56
CA PHE A 78 -33.07 -5.51 -0.23
C PHE A 78 -34.06 -4.46 0.30
N ARG A 79 -35.31 -4.86 0.57
CA ARG A 79 -36.32 -3.98 1.19
C ARG A 79 -35.92 -3.50 2.59
N LYS A 80 -35.06 -4.23 3.30
CA LYS A 80 -34.50 -3.85 4.60
C LYS A 80 -33.24 -2.96 4.46
N GLY A 81 -32.91 -2.51 3.23
CA GLY A 81 -31.81 -1.62 2.94
C GLY A 81 -30.44 -2.32 2.76
N TYR A 82 -30.43 -3.63 2.51
CA TYR A 82 -29.23 -4.31 2.05
C TYR A 82 -29.05 -4.08 0.55
N LEU A 83 -27.84 -3.74 0.12
CA LEU A 83 -27.49 -3.52 -1.28
C LEU A 83 -26.57 -4.64 -1.77
N PRO A 84 -26.68 -5.03 -3.05
CA PRO A 84 -25.78 -6.01 -3.64
C PRO A 84 -24.37 -5.44 -3.74
N VAL A 85 -23.39 -6.26 -3.43
CA VAL A 85 -21.98 -5.99 -3.66
C VAL A 85 -21.56 -6.81 -4.88
N GLU A 86 -20.97 -6.16 -5.90
CA GLU A 86 -20.34 -6.90 -6.99
C GLU A 86 -19.16 -7.68 -6.42
N THR A 87 -19.40 -8.92 -6.05
CA THR A 87 -18.33 -9.84 -5.71
C THR A 87 -17.85 -10.46 -7.00
N VAL A 88 -16.56 -10.37 -7.27
CA VAL A 88 -15.93 -11.28 -8.22
C VAL A 88 -15.98 -12.65 -7.55
N THR A 89 -17.04 -13.40 -7.84
CA THR A 89 -17.10 -14.81 -7.47
C THR A 89 -16.09 -15.52 -8.34
N ASN A 90 -14.96 -15.93 -7.77
CA ASN A 90 -14.18 -17.01 -8.35
C ASN A 90 -15.04 -18.28 -8.28
N THR A 91 -16.00 -18.42 -9.20
CA THR A 91 -16.77 -19.65 -9.40
C THR A 91 -15.95 -20.75 -10.06
N ASP A 92 -14.70 -20.49 -10.38
CA ASP A 92 -13.77 -21.55 -10.65
C ASP A 92 -13.31 -22.13 -9.32
N SER A 93 -13.99 -23.18 -8.91
CA SER A 93 -13.56 -24.16 -7.92
C SER A 93 -12.25 -24.83 -8.38
N VAL A 94 -11.20 -24.05 -8.50
CA VAL A 94 -9.86 -24.56 -8.75
C VAL A 94 -9.29 -24.93 -7.38
N ASN A 95 -9.09 -26.23 -7.20
CA ASN A 95 -8.31 -26.89 -6.16
C ASN A 95 -7.64 -25.94 -5.16
N THR A 96 -8.32 -25.68 -4.04
CA THR A 96 -7.86 -24.80 -2.97
C THR A 96 -6.54 -25.25 -2.33
N HIS A 97 -6.15 -26.50 -2.49
CA HIS A 97 -4.90 -27.04 -1.96
C HIS A 97 -3.64 -26.75 -2.80
N ALA A 98 -3.79 -26.37 -4.08
CA ALA A 98 -2.63 -26.08 -4.95
C ALA A 98 -2.25 -24.59 -4.97
N LYS A 99 -3.07 -23.70 -4.38
CA LYS A 99 -2.85 -22.24 -4.39
C LYS A 99 -2.22 -21.68 -3.10
N ASN A 100 -1.89 -22.54 -2.14
CA ASN A 100 -1.24 -22.11 -0.91
C ASN A 100 0.17 -21.56 -1.20
N ASN A 101 0.46 -20.35 -0.73
CA ASN A 101 1.75 -19.67 -0.84
C ASN A 101 2.18 -19.23 -2.26
N MET A 102 1.25 -18.92 -3.17
CA MET A 102 1.59 -18.45 -4.52
C MET A 102 2.46 -17.18 -4.50
N LEU A 103 2.06 -16.17 -3.73
CA LEU A 103 2.80 -14.92 -3.62
C LEU A 103 4.20 -15.15 -3.03
N LEU A 104 4.28 -15.86 -1.91
CA LEU A 104 5.55 -16.15 -1.26
C LEU A 104 6.45 -17.02 -2.16
N GLY A 105 5.88 -18.05 -2.80
CA GLY A 105 6.61 -18.94 -3.70
C GLY A 105 7.14 -18.19 -4.92
N CYS A 106 6.33 -17.35 -5.55
CA CYS A 106 6.72 -16.49 -6.66
C CYS A 106 7.86 -15.54 -6.25
N ALA A 107 7.68 -14.81 -5.14
CA ALA A 107 8.68 -13.86 -4.65
C ALA A 107 10.02 -14.54 -4.32
N ILE A 108 10.00 -15.69 -3.62
CA ILE A 108 11.22 -16.46 -3.33
C ILE A 108 11.91 -16.92 -4.63
N LYS A 109 11.14 -17.47 -5.57
CA LYS A 109 11.68 -17.99 -6.84
C LYS A 109 12.32 -16.90 -7.70
N GLU A 110 11.75 -15.68 -7.72
CA GLU A 110 12.17 -14.63 -8.64
C GLU A 110 13.15 -13.62 -8.02
N ILE A 111 13.00 -13.29 -6.72
CA ILE A 111 13.86 -12.31 -6.03
C ILE A 111 15.19 -12.92 -5.61
N ILE A 112 15.22 -14.22 -5.28
CA ILE A 112 16.46 -14.88 -4.85
C ILE A 112 17.23 -15.37 -6.08
N PRO A 113 18.51 -14.96 -6.26
CA PRO A 113 19.31 -15.47 -7.37
C PRO A 113 19.45 -16.99 -7.31
N SER A 114 19.23 -17.68 -8.45
CA SER A 114 19.33 -19.14 -8.53
C SER A 114 20.72 -19.67 -8.10
N LYS A 115 21.77 -18.89 -8.39
CA LYS A 115 23.19 -19.20 -8.06
C LYS A 115 23.62 -18.75 -6.66
N ALA A 116 22.72 -18.18 -5.83
CA ALA A 116 23.07 -17.76 -4.48
C ALA A 116 23.47 -18.95 -3.61
N LYS A 117 24.41 -18.73 -2.67
CA LYS A 117 24.85 -19.75 -1.70
C LYS A 117 23.70 -20.12 -0.77
N LYS A 118 23.76 -21.31 -0.17
CA LYS A 118 22.71 -21.83 0.72
C LYS A 118 22.38 -20.84 1.87
N SER A 119 23.41 -20.33 2.55
CA SER A 119 23.23 -19.35 3.64
C SER A 119 22.58 -18.04 3.18
N GLU A 120 22.93 -17.57 1.98
CA GLU A 120 22.31 -16.38 1.37
C GLU A 120 20.84 -16.64 1.00
N LYS A 121 20.52 -17.80 0.43
CA LYS A 121 19.14 -18.22 0.14
C LYS A 121 18.29 -18.28 1.41
N GLU A 122 18.81 -18.84 2.49
CA GLU A 122 18.12 -18.91 3.78
C GLU A 122 17.85 -17.52 4.35
N LEU A 123 18.83 -16.60 4.30
CA LEU A 123 18.69 -15.23 4.76
C LEU A 123 17.64 -14.46 3.92
N LEU A 124 17.74 -14.52 2.61
CA LEU A 124 16.80 -13.86 1.69
C LEU A 124 15.38 -14.45 1.80
N SER A 125 15.26 -15.77 2.00
CA SER A 125 13.95 -16.40 2.21
C SER A 125 13.28 -15.90 3.50
N LYS A 126 14.04 -15.72 4.58
CA LYS A 126 13.52 -15.13 5.83
C LYS A 126 13.07 -13.68 5.60
N LEU A 127 13.88 -12.88 4.89
CA LEU A 127 13.54 -11.51 4.55
C LEU A 127 12.23 -11.45 3.74
N ILE A 128 12.12 -12.19 2.64
CA ILE A 128 10.93 -12.17 1.78
C ILE A 128 9.69 -12.64 2.55
N ASN A 129 9.80 -13.70 3.34
CA ASN A 129 8.69 -14.17 4.17
C ASN A 129 8.21 -13.09 5.16
N MET A 130 9.14 -12.39 5.80
CA MET A 130 8.85 -11.28 6.69
C MET A 130 8.13 -10.15 5.94
N LEU A 131 8.58 -9.77 4.74
CA LEU A 131 7.95 -8.71 3.94
C LEU A 131 6.51 -9.06 3.54
N VAL A 132 6.27 -10.30 3.09
CA VAL A 132 4.93 -10.80 2.75
C VAL A 132 4.03 -10.79 3.97
N SER A 133 4.48 -11.36 5.09
CA SER A 133 3.70 -11.42 6.32
C SER A 133 3.39 -10.04 6.88
N THR A 134 4.35 -9.12 6.84
CA THR A 134 4.13 -7.74 7.33
C THR A 134 3.04 -7.02 6.53
N ASN A 135 3.02 -7.19 5.20
CA ASN A 135 1.96 -6.62 4.36
C ASN A 135 0.57 -7.19 4.71
N GLN A 136 0.48 -8.52 4.84
CA GLN A 136 -0.77 -9.20 5.22
C GLN A 136 -1.29 -8.72 6.59
N HIS A 137 -0.41 -8.68 7.60
CA HIS A 137 -0.75 -8.23 8.94
C HIS A 137 -1.18 -6.76 8.97
N GLN A 138 -0.51 -5.89 8.23
CA GLN A 138 -0.84 -4.47 8.18
C GLN A 138 -2.24 -4.24 7.62
N ILE A 139 -2.59 -4.88 6.52
CA ILE A 139 -3.93 -4.79 5.92
C ILE A 139 -5.01 -5.31 6.88
N ALA A 140 -4.76 -6.46 7.51
CA ALA A 140 -5.68 -7.02 8.49
C ALA A 140 -5.85 -6.09 9.71
N ASN A 141 -4.76 -5.58 10.26
CA ASN A 141 -4.79 -4.70 11.42
C ASN A 141 -5.49 -3.37 11.13
N PHE A 142 -5.17 -2.73 9.99
CA PHE A 142 -5.78 -1.45 9.64
C PHE A 142 -7.29 -1.56 9.45
N SER A 143 -7.74 -2.61 8.79
CA SER A 143 -9.17 -2.87 8.59
C SER A 143 -9.88 -3.43 9.83
N GLY A 144 -9.14 -3.73 10.90
CA GLY A 144 -9.65 -4.42 12.09
C GLY A 144 -10.10 -5.86 11.81
N GLY A 145 -9.42 -6.53 10.87
CA GLY A 145 -9.72 -7.90 10.44
C GLY A 145 -10.81 -8.02 9.37
N ALA A 146 -11.39 -6.89 8.93
CA ALA A 146 -12.43 -6.90 7.91
C ALA A 146 -11.90 -7.23 6.50
N ILE A 147 -10.63 -6.94 6.24
CA ILE A 147 -9.90 -7.30 5.02
C ILE A 147 -8.69 -8.16 5.40
N GLN A 148 -8.48 -9.22 4.67
CA GLN A 148 -7.36 -10.15 4.85
C GLN A 148 -6.76 -10.50 3.49
N ILE A 149 -5.47 -10.80 3.45
CA ILE A 149 -4.82 -11.41 2.30
C ILE A 149 -4.57 -12.87 2.65
N ASP A 150 -5.04 -13.76 1.79
CA ASP A 150 -4.78 -15.19 1.97
C ASP A 150 -3.40 -15.59 1.43
N ASP A 151 -3.03 -16.84 1.66
CA ASP A 151 -1.72 -17.39 1.25
C ASP A 151 -1.50 -17.35 -0.29
N SER A 152 -2.56 -17.23 -1.08
CA SER A 152 -2.43 -17.04 -2.53
C SER A 152 -2.12 -15.59 -2.93
N GLY A 153 -2.27 -14.63 -2.01
CA GLY A 153 -2.15 -13.20 -2.25
C GLY A 153 -3.49 -12.53 -2.56
N LEU A 154 -4.60 -13.28 -2.56
CA LEU A 154 -5.94 -12.73 -2.82
C LEU A 154 -6.43 -11.87 -1.65
N VAL A 155 -6.83 -10.63 -1.95
CA VAL A 155 -7.37 -9.68 -0.97
C VAL A 155 -8.85 -9.98 -0.73
N LYS A 156 -9.17 -10.54 0.43
CA LYS A 156 -10.50 -11.03 0.81
C LYS A 156 -11.16 -10.17 1.89
N THR A 157 -12.47 -10.13 1.84
CA THR A 157 -13.32 -9.58 2.90
C THR A 157 -14.41 -10.59 3.25
N ALA A 158 -15.12 -10.35 4.35
CA ALA A 158 -16.32 -11.14 4.67
C ALA A 158 -17.42 -11.02 3.59
N VAL A 159 -17.32 -10.01 2.73
CA VAL A 159 -18.31 -9.66 1.70
C VAL A 159 -17.79 -9.86 0.27
N GLY A 160 -16.65 -10.52 0.10
CA GLY A 160 -16.07 -10.85 -1.20
C GLY A 160 -14.62 -10.37 -1.38
N VAL A 161 -14.19 -10.25 -2.61
CA VAL A 161 -12.82 -9.86 -2.99
C VAL A 161 -12.77 -8.35 -3.21
N VAL A 162 -11.71 -7.71 -2.75
CA VAL A 162 -11.42 -6.32 -3.08
C VAL A 162 -10.87 -6.26 -4.51
N SER A 163 -11.49 -5.47 -5.37
CA SER A 163 -11.06 -5.29 -6.76
C SER A 163 -10.45 -3.90 -6.98
N LEU A 164 -9.65 -3.75 -8.05
CA LEU A 164 -9.13 -2.44 -8.46
C LEU A 164 -10.26 -1.42 -8.71
N LYS A 165 -11.39 -1.87 -9.26
CA LYS A 165 -12.58 -1.03 -9.46
C LYS A 165 -13.12 -0.51 -8.13
N SER A 166 -13.24 -1.38 -7.12
CA SER A 166 -13.70 -0.99 -5.79
C SER A 166 -12.77 0.02 -5.12
N ILE A 167 -11.46 -0.17 -5.28
CA ILE A 167 -10.44 0.76 -4.75
C ILE A 167 -10.52 2.11 -5.44
N TYR A 168 -10.69 2.13 -6.76
CA TYR A 168 -10.82 3.38 -7.53
C TYR A 168 -12.07 4.19 -7.11
N GLU A 169 -13.22 3.52 -6.97
CA GLU A 169 -14.45 4.18 -6.52
C GLU A 169 -14.35 4.61 -5.04
N ALA A 170 -13.67 3.83 -4.20
CA ALA A 170 -13.40 4.21 -2.82
C ALA A 170 -12.53 5.47 -2.74
N ARG A 171 -11.52 5.60 -3.61
CA ARG A 171 -10.67 6.80 -3.69
C ARG A 171 -11.48 8.05 -4.04
N LYS A 172 -12.36 7.98 -5.04
CA LYS A 172 -13.28 9.08 -5.38
C LYS A 172 -14.20 9.44 -4.21
N THR A 173 -14.72 8.43 -3.52
CA THR A 173 -15.59 8.64 -2.36
C THR A 173 -14.83 9.29 -1.21
N LEU A 174 -13.57 8.90 -1.00
CA LEU A 174 -12.69 9.49 0.00
C LEU A 174 -12.34 10.95 -0.34
N ASP A 175 -12.11 11.26 -1.61
CA ASP A 175 -11.92 12.65 -2.11
C ASP A 175 -13.15 13.51 -1.79
N LYS A 176 -14.36 12.98 -2.04
CA LYS A 176 -15.60 13.67 -1.67
C LYS A 176 -15.69 13.91 -0.16
N LEU A 177 -15.44 12.87 0.65
CA LEU A 177 -15.49 12.94 2.12
C LEU A 177 -14.50 13.97 2.68
N SER A 178 -13.29 14.06 2.10
CA SER A 178 -12.25 15.00 2.57
C SER A 178 -12.62 16.48 2.36
N ASN A 179 -13.56 16.76 1.44
CA ASN A 179 -14.05 18.10 1.12
C ASN A 179 -15.39 18.44 1.78
N LEU A 180 -16.04 17.48 2.46
CA LEU A 180 -17.30 17.71 3.15
C LEU A 180 -17.07 18.24 4.57
N ASP A 181 -17.78 19.31 4.92
CA ASP A 181 -17.92 19.75 6.32
C ASP A 181 -19.06 18.95 6.97
N VAL A 182 -18.70 18.05 7.86
CA VAL A 182 -19.65 17.15 8.54
C VAL A 182 -20.73 17.94 9.31
N ASN A 183 -20.43 19.13 9.83
CA ASN A 183 -21.39 19.94 10.59
C ASN A 183 -22.44 20.62 9.70
N LYS A 184 -22.10 20.85 8.42
CA LYS A 184 -23.01 21.50 7.46
C LYS A 184 -23.73 20.50 6.56
N ASN A 185 -23.11 19.34 6.29
CA ASN A 185 -23.54 18.34 5.33
C ASN A 185 -23.55 16.94 5.95
N GLU A 186 -24.11 16.79 7.16
CA GLU A 186 -24.06 15.54 7.93
C GLU A 186 -24.61 14.34 7.15
N GLN A 187 -25.74 14.49 6.45
CA GLN A 187 -26.34 13.37 5.71
C GLN A 187 -25.47 12.96 4.53
N ASP A 188 -24.98 13.89 3.74
CA ASP A 188 -24.08 13.60 2.59
C ASP A 188 -22.78 12.95 3.04
N PHE A 189 -22.28 13.37 4.21
CA PHE A 189 -21.08 12.76 4.83
C PHE A 189 -21.37 11.32 5.23
N ILE A 190 -22.49 11.05 5.92
CA ILE A 190 -22.90 9.71 6.33
C ILE A 190 -23.10 8.80 5.12
N ASP A 191 -23.79 9.26 4.08
CA ASP A 191 -24.05 8.46 2.88
C ASP A 191 -22.74 8.15 2.13
N SER A 192 -21.83 9.11 2.03
CA SER A 192 -20.52 8.90 1.43
C SER A 192 -19.65 7.96 2.28
N LEU A 193 -19.68 8.07 3.60
CA LEU A 193 -18.96 7.17 4.50
C LEU A 193 -19.52 5.73 4.42
N ASN A 194 -20.83 5.59 4.35
CA ASN A 194 -21.48 4.30 4.14
C ASN A 194 -21.05 3.65 2.83
N HIS A 195 -21.03 4.44 1.75
CA HIS A 195 -20.56 3.98 0.45
C HIS A 195 -19.08 3.57 0.48
N TYR A 196 -18.22 4.38 1.11
CA TYR A 196 -16.81 4.06 1.28
C TYR A 196 -16.60 2.72 2.01
N LEU A 197 -17.30 2.51 3.13
CA LEU A 197 -17.20 1.28 3.94
C LEU A 197 -17.84 0.05 3.28
N MET A 198 -18.75 0.24 2.31
CA MET A 198 -19.21 -0.85 1.45
C MET A 198 -18.13 -1.34 0.49
N LEU A 199 -17.37 -0.39 -0.09
CA LEU A 199 -16.29 -0.69 -1.04
C LEU A 199 -15.06 -1.26 -0.33
N ILE A 200 -14.71 -0.67 0.82
CA ILE A 200 -13.52 -1.00 1.62
C ILE A 200 -13.95 -1.22 3.07
N PRO A 201 -14.37 -2.44 3.39
CA PRO A 201 -14.87 -2.76 4.72
C PRO A 201 -13.81 -2.56 5.80
N GLN A 202 -14.19 -1.89 6.88
CA GLN A 202 -13.36 -1.70 8.06
C GLN A 202 -14.20 -1.92 9.32
N LYS A 203 -13.53 -2.37 10.38
CA LYS A 203 -14.17 -2.49 11.68
C LYS A 203 -14.42 -1.09 12.24
N VAL A 204 -15.67 -0.80 12.53
CA VAL A 204 -16.07 0.51 13.08
C VAL A 204 -16.43 0.38 14.56
N ASN A 205 -16.32 1.50 15.28
CA ASN A 205 -16.68 1.55 16.69
C ASN A 205 -18.21 1.27 16.87
N HIS A 206 -18.59 0.77 18.04
CA HIS A 206 -19.98 0.46 18.38
C HIS A 206 -20.72 1.63 19.04
N SER A 207 -20.05 2.74 19.34
CA SER A 207 -20.68 3.91 19.97
C SER A 207 -21.58 4.66 18.98
N ARG A 208 -22.66 5.25 19.50
CA ARG A 208 -23.50 6.16 18.72
C ARG A 208 -22.67 7.37 18.29
N GLY A 209 -22.83 7.82 17.03
CA GLY A 209 -22.05 8.95 16.50
C GLY A 209 -20.60 8.63 16.15
N TRP A 210 -20.22 7.34 16.01
CA TRP A 210 -18.86 6.92 15.65
C TRP A 210 -18.36 7.55 14.32
N HIS A 211 -19.27 7.86 13.38
CA HIS A 211 -18.95 8.50 12.11
C HIS A 211 -18.23 9.84 12.27
N LEU A 212 -18.52 10.58 13.34
CA LEU A 212 -17.86 11.85 13.65
C LEU A 212 -16.38 11.68 14.08
N SER A 213 -16.05 10.49 14.59
CA SER A 213 -14.70 10.17 15.07
C SER A 213 -13.93 9.23 14.15
N PHE A 214 -14.53 8.73 13.07
CA PHE A 214 -13.91 7.75 12.18
C PHE A 214 -12.55 8.22 11.66
N PHE A 215 -12.47 9.42 11.09
CA PHE A 215 -11.22 9.99 10.59
C PHE A 215 -10.31 10.58 11.66
N ARG A 216 -10.70 10.54 12.95
CA ARG A 216 -9.78 10.80 14.07
C ARG A 216 -8.97 9.55 14.43
N GLN A 217 -9.53 8.35 14.22
CA GLN A 217 -8.83 7.08 14.46
C GLN A 217 -7.91 6.75 13.29
N HIS A 218 -8.39 6.95 12.07
CA HIS A 218 -7.64 6.75 10.83
C HIS A 218 -7.81 7.99 9.95
N SER A 219 -6.80 8.86 9.96
CA SER A 219 -6.85 10.12 9.21
C SER A 219 -7.06 9.88 7.71
N PHE A 220 -7.51 10.89 6.97
CA PHE A 220 -7.63 10.81 5.52
C PHE A 220 -6.31 10.36 4.86
N ALA A 221 -5.17 10.87 5.33
CA ALA A 221 -3.86 10.45 4.83
C ALA A 221 -3.62 8.95 5.00
N GLN A 222 -3.94 8.39 6.17
CA GLN A 222 -3.82 6.96 6.44
C GLN A 222 -4.81 6.13 5.60
N GLN A 223 -6.01 6.64 5.34
CA GLN A 223 -6.97 5.97 4.46
C GLN A 223 -6.48 5.94 3.00
N TYR A 224 -5.88 7.03 2.49
CA TYR A 224 -5.27 7.04 1.15
C TYR A 224 -4.09 6.08 1.06
N GLU A 225 -3.22 6.05 2.07
CA GLU A 225 -2.10 5.10 2.16
C GLU A 225 -2.61 3.65 2.17
N PHE A 226 -3.68 3.39 2.90
CA PHE A 226 -4.32 2.08 2.93
C PHE A 226 -4.90 1.65 1.58
N LEU A 227 -5.60 2.56 0.87
CA LEU A 227 -6.09 2.29 -0.49
C LEU A 227 -4.94 2.01 -1.46
N GLU A 228 -3.83 2.72 -1.35
CA GLU A 228 -2.64 2.47 -2.16
C GLU A 228 -2.01 1.09 -1.87
N GLN A 229 -1.96 0.71 -0.59
CA GLN A 229 -1.47 -0.60 -0.18
C GLN A 229 -2.37 -1.73 -0.71
N LEU A 230 -3.70 -1.58 -0.66
CA LEU A 230 -4.65 -2.52 -1.24
C LEU A 230 -4.49 -2.63 -2.75
N GLU A 231 -4.39 -1.49 -3.46
CA GLU A 231 -4.19 -1.43 -4.90
C GLU A 231 -2.96 -2.25 -5.32
N LYS A 232 -1.82 -2.01 -4.69
CA LYS A 232 -0.57 -2.75 -4.96
C LYS A 232 -0.69 -4.25 -4.67
N SER A 233 -1.44 -4.63 -3.64
CA SER A 233 -1.63 -6.04 -3.29
C SER A 233 -2.55 -6.75 -4.30
N VAL A 234 -3.61 -6.08 -4.77
CA VAL A 234 -4.50 -6.62 -5.80
C VAL A 234 -3.77 -6.73 -7.14
N GLU A 235 -3.05 -5.68 -7.57
CA GLU A 235 -2.23 -5.71 -8.80
C GLU A 235 -1.19 -6.83 -8.77
N MET A 236 -0.55 -7.05 -7.63
CA MET A 236 0.44 -8.12 -7.47
C MET A 236 -0.20 -9.52 -7.62
N TYR A 237 -1.39 -9.72 -7.05
CA TYR A 237 -2.14 -10.95 -7.19
C TYR A 237 -2.59 -11.19 -8.64
N GLU A 238 -3.12 -10.17 -9.33
CA GLU A 238 -3.54 -10.26 -10.73
C GLU A 238 -2.36 -10.61 -11.65
N ASP A 239 -1.18 -10.03 -11.42
CA ASP A 239 0.03 -10.33 -12.18
C ASP A 239 0.51 -11.78 -11.98
N ILE A 240 0.43 -12.31 -10.75
CA ILE A 240 0.77 -13.71 -10.46
C ILE A 240 -0.19 -14.65 -11.20
N LEU A 241 -1.49 -14.35 -11.17
CA LEU A 241 -2.48 -15.15 -11.91
C LEU A 241 -2.22 -15.13 -13.42
N ALA A 242 -1.98 -13.95 -13.98
CA ALA A 242 -1.67 -13.80 -15.40
C ALA A 242 -0.40 -14.56 -15.82
N GLN A 243 0.61 -14.59 -14.95
CA GLN A 243 1.82 -15.38 -15.17
C GLN A 243 1.52 -16.89 -15.13
N GLU A 244 0.74 -17.36 -14.16
CA GLU A 244 0.38 -18.77 -14.07
C GLU A 244 -0.44 -19.26 -15.27
N GLU A 245 -1.38 -18.45 -15.78
CA GLU A 245 -2.17 -18.77 -16.96
C GLU A 245 -1.28 -18.88 -18.20
N LYS A 246 -0.33 -17.99 -18.38
CA LYS A 246 0.67 -18.06 -19.48
C LYS A 246 1.54 -19.30 -19.35
N ASN A 247 1.97 -19.66 -18.14
CA ASN A 247 2.78 -20.86 -17.89
C ASN A 247 2.04 -22.16 -18.21
N LYS A 248 0.71 -22.20 -18.02
CA LYS A 248 -0.12 -23.36 -18.36
C LYS A 248 -0.34 -23.51 -19.87
N SER A 249 -0.33 -22.40 -20.60
CA SER A 249 -0.55 -22.40 -22.07
C SER A 249 0.73 -22.63 -22.90
N SER A 250 1.91 -22.44 -22.28
CA SER A 250 3.21 -22.65 -22.93
C SER A 250 3.83 -23.98 -22.51
N SER A 251 4.00 -24.90 -23.48
CA SER A 251 4.59 -26.23 -23.27
C SER A 251 6.12 -26.25 -23.12
N HIS A 252 6.77 -25.08 -23.06
CA HIS A 252 8.22 -24.96 -22.94
C HIS A 252 8.59 -24.10 -21.70
N SER A 253 9.48 -24.64 -20.87
CA SER A 253 10.16 -23.95 -19.79
C SER A 253 11.25 -23.04 -20.37
N ASP A 254 10.85 -21.87 -20.86
CA ASP A 254 11.80 -20.88 -21.39
C ASP A 254 12.17 -19.89 -20.29
N ASP A 255 13.47 -19.65 -20.08
CA ASP A 255 14.01 -18.64 -19.15
C ASP A 255 13.57 -17.20 -19.47
N ASN A 256 12.90 -17.00 -20.61
CA ASN A 256 12.38 -15.74 -21.13
C ASN A 256 10.92 -15.44 -20.74
N GLN A 257 10.31 -16.20 -19.82
CA GLN A 257 8.94 -15.91 -19.41
C GLN A 257 8.85 -14.60 -18.61
N PRO A 258 7.76 -13.82 -18.79
CA PRO A 258 7.57 -12.60 -18.03
C PRO A 258 7.50 -12.91 -16.54
N LYS A 259 8.30 -12.20 -15.75
CA LYS A 259 8.37 -12.34 -14.30
C LYS A 259 7.49 -11.30 -13.62
N VAL A 260 6.92 -11.64 -12.47
CA VAL A 260 6.26 -10.69 -11.59
C VAL A 260 7.29 -9.78 -10.93
N PHE A 261 8.40 -10.38 -10.46
CA PHE A 261 9.55 -9.65 -9.92
C PHE A 261 10.75 -9.80 -10.85
N ASN A 262 11.10 -8.72 -11.54
CA ASN A 262 12.37 -8.68 -12.29
C ASN A 262 13.57 -8.47 -11.36
N THR A 263 13.30 -7.92 -10.17
CA THR A 263 14.31 -7.60 -9.17
C THR A 263 14.87 -8.84 -8.50
N GLN A 264 16.18 -8.90 -8.38
CA GLN A 264 16.87 -9.83 -7.52
C GLN A 264 17.61 -9.07 -6.42
N LEU A 265 17.68 -9.68 -5.23
CA LEU A 265 18.49 -9.20 -4.12
C LEU A 265 19.75 -10.08 -3.98
N LYS A 266 20.92 -9.42 -3.92
CA LYS A 266 22.19 -10.11 -3.68
C LYS A 266 22.82 -9.59 -2.38
N LEU A 267 23.18 -10.47 -1.49
CA LEU A 267 23.88 -10.08 -0.28
C LEU A 267 25.26 -9.50 -0.61
N VAL A 268 25.51 -8.27 -0.20
CA VAL A 268 26.80 -7.62 -0.38
C VAL A 268 27.78 -8.18 0.64
N THR A 269 28.87 -8.76 0.14
CA THR A 269 29.96 -9.31 0.96
C THR A 269 31.27 -8.50 0.84
N ASN A 270 31.30 -7.53 -0.06
CA ASN A 270 32.45 -6.63 -0.24
C ASN A 270 32.56 -5.66 0.94
N LYS A 271 33.56 -5.88 1.78
CA LYS A 271 33.80 -5.09 2.99
C LYS A 271 33.93 -3.59 2.71
N LYS A 272 34.58 -3.19 1.63
CA LYS A 272 34.73 -1.77 1.28
C LYS A 272 33.38 -1.09 1.02
N VAL A 273 32.45 -1.79 0.37
CA VAL A 273 31.10 -1.29 0.10
C VAL A 273 30.31 -1.18 1.40
N ILE A 274 30.38 -2.23 2.24
CA ILE A 274 29.69 -2.25 3.55
C ILE A 274 30.23 -1.12 4.44
N ASP A 275 31.54 -0.95 4.55
CA ASP A 275 32.18 0.08 5.38
C ASP A 275 31.80 1.49 4.88
N LYS A 276 31.77 1.71 3.54
CA LYS A 276 31.32 2.97 2.96
C LYS A 276 29.87 3.30 3.36
N ILE A 277 28.96 2.34 3.20
CA ILE A 277 27.54 2.51 3.53
C ILE A 277 27.35 2.72 5.02
N LYS A 278 28.08 1.95 5.83
CA LYS A 278 28.07 2.07 7.29
C LYS A 278 28.52 3.46 7.75
N SER A 279 29.66 3.94 7.24
CA SER A 279 30.17 5.27 7.55
C SER A 279 29.17 6.35 7.11
N TYR A 280 28.63 6.24 5.89
CA TYR A 280 27.61 7.19 5.40
C TYR A 280 26.35 7.21 6.30
N PHE A 281 25.93 6.05 6.82
CA PHE A 281 24.85 5.96 7.77
C PHE A 281 25.21 6.59 9.13
N ASP A 282 26.35 6.20 9.71
CA ASP A 282 26.76 6.59 11.07
C ASP A 282 27.10 8.10 11.15
N ASP A 283 27.80 8.64 10.16
CA ASP A 283 28.21 10.05 10.11
C ASP A 283 27.01 11.01 9.92
N ASN A 284 25.88 10.50 9.43
CA ASN A 284 24.70 11.28 9.12
C ASN A 284 23.51 10.98 10.05
N LYS A 285 23.75 10.40 11.20
CA LYS A 285 22.75 10.22 12.24
C LYS A 285 22.39 11.52 12.93
N ASN A 286 21.12 11.70 13.26
CA ASN A 286 20.69 12.69 14.22
C ASN A 286 20.52 12.01 15.59
N ALA A 287 21.34 12.41 16.56
CA ALA A 287 21.33 11.80 17.90
C ALA A 287 19.99 11.96 18.65
N ALA A 288 19.20 12.97 18.30
CA ALA A 288 17.86 13.16 18.88
C ALA A 288 16.81 12.15 18.40
N HIS A 289 17.09 11.40 17.33
CA HIS A 289 16.18 10.38 16.81
C HIS A 289 16.35 9.06 17.57
N GLY A 290 15.26 8.43 17.98
CA GLY A 290 15.29 7.11 18.63
C GLY A 290 15.96 6.04 17.77
N SER A 291 15.84 6.15 16.45
CA SER A 291 16.51 5.28 15.46
C SER A 291 18.04 5.43 15.40
N SER A 292 18.62 6.43 16.07
CA SER A 292 20.09 6.62 16.12
C SER A 292 20.83 5.46 16.80
N LYS A 293 20.11 4.66 17.58
CA LYS A 293 20.65 3.46 18.28
C LYS A 293 20.77 2.25 17.36
N LEU A 294 20.13 2.26 16.20
CA LEU A 294 20.17 1.16 15.26
C LEU A 294 21.50 1.13 14.51
N GLN A 295 21.87 -0.06 14.09
CA GLN A 295 23.10 -0.38 13.37
C GLN A 295 22.76 -1.02 12.04
N LEU A 296 23.63 -0.85 11.05
CA LEU A 296 23.57 -1.56 9.77
C LEU A 296 23.87 -3.04 10.02
N LEU A 297 22.93 -3.93 9.68
CA LEU A 297 23.08 -5.38 9.81
C LEU A 297 23.47 -6.03 8.49
N ASN A 298 22.72 -5.75 7.43
CA ASN A 298 22.94 -6.33 6.11
C ASN A 298 22.75 -5.29 5.01
N VAL A 299 23.41 -5.52 3.88
CA VAL A 299 23.27 -4.73 2.65
C VAL A 299 22.93 -5.69 1.52
N TYR A 300 21.85 -5.42 0.82
CA TYR A 300 21.41 -6.19 -0.35
C TYR A 300 21.49 -5.32 -1.59
N GLU A 301 22.28 -5.73 -2.59
CA GLU A 301 22.31 -5.08 -3.90
C GLU A 301 21.01 -5.37 -4.67
N ILE A 302 20.41 -4.35 -5.25
CA ILE A 302 19.19 -4.43 -6.06
C ILE A 302 19.60 -4.58 -7.51
N VAL A 303 19.26 -5.72 -8.14
CA VAL A 303 19.61 -6.04 -9.51
C VAL A 303 18.35 -6.35 -10.31
N GLY A 304 18.25 -5.84 -11.54
CA GLY A 304 17.14 -6.15 -12.46
C GLY A 304 15.85 -5.37 -12.23
N LEU A 305 15.80 -4.48 -11.23
CA LEU A 305 14.63 -3.60 -11.04
C LEU A 305 14.40 -2.68 -12.25
N TYR A 306 15.48 -2.24 -12.85
CA TYR A 306 15.46 -1.40 -14.05
C TYR A 306 15.96 -2.21 -15.26
N ASN A 307 15.25 -2.13 -16.37
CA ASN A 307 15.69 -2.73 -17.62
C ASN A 307 16.82 -1.87 -18.27
N ASN A 308 17.43 -2.38 -19.35
CA ASN A 308 18.54 -1.71 -20.01
C ASN A 308 18.16 -0.33 -20.58
N GLU A 309 16.92 -0.17 -21.04
CA GLU A 309 16.43 1.11 -21.58
C GLU A 309 16.32 2.15 -20.47
N GLN A 310 15.78 1.77 -19.32
CA GLN A 310 15.65 2.62 -18.13
C GLN A 310 17.03 3.01 -17.57
N LEU A 311 17.98 2.08 -17.52
CA LEU A 311 19.35 2.36 -17.09
C LEU A 311 20.05 3.33 -18.07
N THR A 312 19.90 3.11 -19.36
CA THR A 312 20.45 4.00 -20.39
C THR A 312 19.82 5.38 -20.33
N ALA A 313 18.50 5.47 -20.10
CA ALA A 313 17.78 6.73 -19.93
C ALA A 313 18.26 7.47 -18.68
N PHE A 314 18.46 6.77 -17.56
CA PHE A 314 19.02 7.35 -16.34
C PHE A 314 20.43 7.90 -16.57
N ASP A 315 21.31 7.11 -17.19
CA ASP A 315 22.70 7.55 -17.46
C ASP A 315 22.77 8.74 -18.42
N LYS A 316 21.87 8.79 -19.41
CA LYS A 316 21.72 9.95 -20.30
C LYS A 316 21.26 11.19 -19.53
N LEU A 317 20.22 11.05 -18.73
CA LEU A 317 19.66 12.13 -17.92
C LEU A 317 20.69 12.64 -16.89
N ALA A 318 21.48 11.72 -16.29
CA ALA A 318 22.56 12.06 -15.36
C ALA A 318 23.67 12.90 -16.03
N LYS A 319 24.00 12.60 -17.28
CA LYS A 319 24.98 13.39 -18.06
C LYS A 319 24.42 14.76 -18.44
N GLU A 320 23.12 14.83 -18.78
CA GLU A 320 22.46 16.07 -19.19
C GLU A 320 22.27 17.03 -18.01
N LYS A 321 21.73 16.56 -16.90
CA LYS A 321 21.36 17.40 -15.75
C LYS A 321 22.49 17.53 -14.72
N GLY A 322 23.34 16.54 -14.60
CA GLY A 322 24.42 16.49 -13.59
C GLY A 322 23.93 16.35 -12.15
N ASN A 323 24.82 16.62 -11.20
CA ASN A 323 24.54 16.64 -9.75
C ASN A 323 23.84 15.36 -9.26
N VAL A 324 24.45 14.20 -9.56
CA VAL A 324 23.98 12.91 -9.04
C VAL A 324 24.50 12.71 -7.62
N GLN A 325 23.61 12.44 -6.68
CA GLN A 325 23.92 12.27 -5.27
C GLN A 325 23.37 10.94 -4.74
N GLU A 326 24.04 10.36 -3.74
CA GLU A 326 23.51 9.21 -3.01
C GLU A 326 22.65 9.69 -1.82
N TYR A 327 21.38 9.24 -1.76
CA TYR A 327 20.49 9.61 -0.67
C TYR A 327 19.71 8.42 -0.13
N TRP A 328 19.28 8.55 1.11
CA TRP A 328 18.45 7.58 1.80
C TRP A 328 16.95 7.80 1.51
N HIS A 329 16.25 6.71 1.28
CA HIS A 329 14.79 6.68 1.24
C HIS A 329 14.26 5.64 2.21
N GLY A 330 13.43 6.07 3.17
CA GLY A 330 12.76 5.20 4.13
C GLY A 330 11.32 4.94 3.74
N SER A 331 10.91 3.70 3.85
CA SER A 331 9.52 3.27 3.66
C SER A 331 9.18 2.16 4.65
N ARG A 332 7.90 1.98 4.93
CA ARG A 332 7.41 0.92 5.80
C ARG A 332 7.72 -0.45 5.22
N ASN A 333 8.00 -1.43 6.09
CA ASN A 333 8.30 -2.80 5.68
C ASN A 333 7.23 -3.40 4.76
N TYR A 334 5.95 -3.10 5.00
CA TYR A 334 4.84 -3.59 4.18
C TYR A 334 4.82 -3.03 2.74
N ASN A 335 5.54 -1.94 2.44
CA ASN A 335 5.67 -1.40 1.09
C ASN A 335 6.84 -1.99 0.31
N LEU A 336 7.80 -2.61 0.99
CA LEU A 336 9.09 -2.97 0.38
C LEU A 336 8.93 -3.96 -0.78
N LEU A 337 8.03 -4.95 -0.64
CA LEU A 337 7.80 -5.92 -1.70
C LEU A 337 7.26 -5.24 -2.98
N SER A 338 6.36 -4.27 -2.83
CA SER A 338 5.85 -3.48 -3.96
C SER A 338 6.94 -2.58 -4.57
N ILE A 339 7.83 -2.01 -3.74
CA ILE A 339 8.95 -1.20 -4.23
C ILE A 339 9.97 -2.07 -4.97
N LEU A 340 10.25 -3.29 -4.50
CA LEU A 340 11.10 -4.24 -5.19
C LEU A 340 10.50 -4.71 -6.53
N LYS A 341 9.18 -4.68 -6.68
CA LYS A 341 8.50 -4.99 -7.94
C LYS A 341 8.52 -3.81 -8.92
N ASN A 342 8.13 -2.63 -8.46
CA ASN A 342 7.76 -1.50 -9.31
C ASN A 342 8.73 -0.30 -9.23
N GLY A 343 9.70 -0.33 -8.31
CA GLY A 343 10.46 0.87 -7.94
C GLY A 343 9.66 1.81 -7.05
N LEU A 344 10.22 2.99 -6.79
CA LEU A 344 9.50 4.07 -6.11
C LEU A 344 8.45 4.66 -7.04
N ILE A 345 7.37 5.12 -6.46
CA ILE A 345 6.28 5.77 -7.19
C ILE A 345 5.98 7.13 -6.56
N ILE A 346 5.41 8.03 -7.35
CA ILE A 346 4.80 9.25 -6.85
C ILE A 346 3.31 8.93 -6.62
N PRO A 347 2.85 8.84 -5.36
CA PRO A 347 1.47 8.46 -5.08
C PRO A 347 0.47 9.43 -5.71
N LYS A 348 -0.57 8.89 -6.35
CA LYS A 348 -1.65 9.65 -6.95
C LYS A 348 -2.58 10.19 -5.87
N SER A 349 -2.41 11.42 -5.42
CA SER A 349 -3.33 12.04 -4.48
C SER A 349 -3.64 13.47 -4.90
N ASN A 350 -4.92 13.74 -5.09
CA ASN A 350 -5.44 15.10 -5.34
C ASN A 350 -5.82 15.82 -4.04
N SER A 351 -5.63 15.18 -2.88
CA SER A 351 -6.06 15.71 -1.59
C SER A 351 -5.02 16.63 -0.98
N PHE A 352 -5.42 17.87 -0.69
CA PHE A 352 -4.62 18.84 0.10
C PHE A 352 -4.34 18.39 1.53
N ASN A 353 -5.02 17.36 2.03
CA ASN A 353 -4.95 16.86 3.39
C ASN A 353 -3.95 15.72 3.60
N VAL A 354 -3.20 15.31 2.56
CA VAL A 354 -2.18 14.28 2.71
C VAL A 354 -0.96 14.86 3.42
N THR A 355 -0.69 14.36 4.61
CA THR A 355 0.51 14.70 5.37
C THR A 355 1.76 14.10 4.71
N GLY A 356 2.86 14.83 4.73
CA GLY A 356 4.15 14.34 4.21
C GLY A 356 4.54 14.85 2.82
N ARG A 357 3.74 15.73 2.21
CA ARG A 357 4.03 16.35 0.90
C ARG A 357 4.15 17.87 0.99
N MET A 358 4.90 18.34 1.97
CA MET A 358 5.05 19.77 2.23
C MET A 358 5.61 20.53 1.03
N PHE A 359 6.43 19.88 0.21
CA PHE A 359 7.10 20.44 -0.95
C PHE A 359 6.63 19.81 -2.28
N GLY A 360 5.39 19.40 -2.38
CA GLY A 360 4.77 18.90 -3.60
C GLY A 360 4.77 17.38 -3.76
N ASP A 361 4.17 16.94 -4.85
CA ASP A 361 3.99 15.54 -5.20
C ASP A 361 5.28 15.03 -5.86
N GLY A 362 6.22 14.59 -5.03
CA GLY A 362 7.50 14.05 -5.45
C GLY A 362 7.95 12.88 -4.57
N VAL A 363 9.10 12.33 -4.89
CA VAL A 363 9.78 11.34 -4.04
C VAL A 363 10.78 12.07 -3.14
N TYR A 364 10.67 11.79 -1.85
CA TYR A 364 11.42 12.44 -0.79
C TYR A 364 12.59 11.60 -0.35
N PHE A 365 13.76 12.21 -0.31
CA PHE A 365 15.01 11.63 0.17
C PHE A 365 15.59 12.46 1.31
N SER A 366 16.61 11.94 1.97
CA SER A 366 17.41 12.70 2.94
C SER A 366 18.88 12.27 2.90
N ASN A 367 19.76 13.23 3.11
CA ASN A 367 21.15 12.97 3.45
C ASN A 367 21.30 12.55 4.93
N GLN A 368 20.30 12.84 5.77
CA GLN A 368 20.27 12.41 7.16
C GLN A 368 19.66 11.00 7.27
N SER A 369 20.49 10.03 7.63
CA SER A 369 20.15 8.62 7.66
C SER A 369 18.99 8.31 8.60
N THR A 370 19.02 8.83 9.83
CA THR A 370 17.96 8.57 10.83
C THR A 370 16.64 9.27 10.52
N LYS A 371 16.63 10.34 9.73
CA LYS A 371 15.37 10.93 9.24
C LYS A 371 14.63 9.94 8.34
N SER A 372 15.32 9.35 7.37
CA SER A 372 14.73 8.34 6.48
C SER A 372 14.37 7.07 7.25
N LEU A 373 15.21 6.65 8.19
CA LEU A 373 14.96 5.45 9.03
C LEU A 373 13.72 5.59 9.92
N ASN A 374 13.39 6.79 10.37
CA ASN A 374 12.18 7.06 11.14
C ASN A 374 10.89 6.75 10.36
N TYR A 375 10.89 6.88 9.04
CA TYR A 375 9.75 6.48 8.20
C TYR A 375 9.60 4.95 8.16
N SER A 376 10.70 4.21 8.23
CA SER A 376 10.67 2.74 8.28
C SER A 376 10.19 2.23 9.64
N GLN A 377 10.65 2.84 10.73
CA GLN A 377 10.35 2.43 12.11
C GLN A 377 8.95 2.78 12.61
N GLY A 378 8.24 3.68 11.95
CA GLY A 378 7.00 4.20 12.51
C GLY A 378 7.16 5.25 13.61
N TYR A 379 8.31 5.84 13.73
CA TYR A 379 8.55 6.92 14.71
C TYR A 379 7.52 8.04 14.59
N TRP A 380 7.17 8.43 13.36
CA TRP A 380 6.20 9.49 13.09
C TRP A 380 4.75 9.10 13.41
N ASP A 381 4.45 7.81 13.54
CA ASP A 381 3.11 7.28 13.89
C ASP A 381 2.94 7.03 15.39
N ARG A 382 3.76 7.65 16.24
CA ARG A 382 3.75 7.53 17.70
C ARG A 382 4.02 6.11 18.22
N GLY A 383 4.88 5.33 17.52
CA GLY A 383 5.66 4.25 18.11
C GLY A 383 4.92 3.01 18.59
N ARG A 384 3.80 2.66 17.99
CA ARG A 384 3.17 1.36 18.27
C ARG A 384 3.59 0.34 17.21
N GLY A 385 4.58 -0.47 17.55
CA GLY A 385 5.09 -1.56 16.74
C GLY A 385 6.38 -1.17 16.01
N ILE A 386 7.48 -1.16 16.75
CA ILE A 386 8.81 -1.14 16.15
C ILE A 386 9.05 -2.55 15.64
N ASP A 387 9.09 -2.73 14.32
CA ASP A 387 9.61 -3.96 13.75
C ASP A 387 11.04 -4.14 14.24
N ASN A 388 11.41 -5.36 14.63
CA ASN A 388 12.75 -5.66 15.13
C ASN A 388 13.83 -5.27 14.12
N ASN A 389 13.52 -5.36 12.83
CA ASN A 389 14.37 -4.96 11.72
C ASN A 389 13.67 -3.92 10.86
N CYS A 390 14.39 -2.86 10.50
CA CYS A 390 13.95 -1.77 9.65
C CYS A 390 14.79 -1.72 8.39
N PHE A 391 14.23 -1.20 7.31
CA PHE A 391 14.90 -1.17 6.03
C PHE A 391 14.87 0.22 5.42
N MET A 392 15.95 0.59 4.73
CA MET A 392 16.01 1.78 3.88
C MET A 392 16.63 1.46 2.54
N PHE A 393 16.22 2.21 1.54
CA PHE A 393 16.90 2.20 0.25
C PHE A 393 18.01 3.25 0.23
N LEU A 394 19.13 2.90 -0.39
CA LEU A 394 20.15 3.85 -0.84
C LEU A 394 20.05 3.97 -2.35
N ALA A 395 19.86 5.20 -2.83
CA ALA A 395 19.59 5.51 -4.24
C ALA A 395 20.59 6.52 -4.79
N ASP A 396 20.95 6.38 -6.07
CA ASP A 396 21.48 7.48 -6.86
C ASP A 396 20.32 8.36 -7.31
N VAL A 397 20.40 9.65 -7.05
CA VAL A 397 19.35 10.63 -7.36
C VAL A 397 19.96 11.78 -8.18
N ILE A 398 19.41 12.02 -9.36
CA ILE A 398 19.80 13.13 -10.22
C ILE A 398 19.12 14.39 -9.72
N MET A 399 19.85 15.23 -9.00
CA MET A 399 19.34 16.49 -8.48
C MET A 399 19.31 17.61 -9.53
N GLY A 400 20.19 17.54 -10.53
CA GLY A 400 20.27 18.56 -11.58
C GLY A 400 20.43 19.96 -11.00
N LYS A 401 19.68 20.92 -11.56
CA LYS A 401 19.54 22.26 -11.01
C LYS A 401 18.56 22.26 -9.85
N ALA A 402 19.04 22.22 -8.63
CA ALA A 402 18.21 22.19 -7.43
C ALA A 402 17.75 23.59 -7.00
N TYR A 403 16.47 23.72 -6.65
CA TYR A 403 15.98 24.87 -5.90
C TYR A 403 16.28 24.64 -4.42
N GLU A 404 17.15 25.49 -3.85
CA GLU A 404 17.50 25.42 -2.42
C GLU A 404 16.70 26.43 -1.62
N ALA A 405 15.85 25.93 -0.74
CA ALA A 405 15.14 26.75 0.22
C ALA A 405 15.90 26.76 1.57
N SER A 406 16.26 27.96 2.06
CA SER A 406 16.78 28.14 3.40
C SER A 406 15.74 27.71 4.45
N HIS A 407 16.11 27.56 5.71
CA HIS A 407 15.17 27.24 6.80
C HIS A 407 13.94 28.13 6.81
N LYS A 408 14.13 29.43 6.73
CA LYS A 408 13.05 30.42 6.74
C LYS A 408 12.20 30.29 5.48
N GLN A 409 12.85 30.14 4.33
CA GLN A 409 12.16 29.99 3.04
C GLN A 409 11.39 28.68 2.97
N ALA A 410 11.96 27.57 3.45
CA ALA A 410 11.28 26.27 3.50
C ALA A 410 9.96 26.32 4.26
N LYS A 411 9.90 27.06 5.37
CA LYS A 411 8.66 27.27 6.13
C LYS A 411 7.61 28.04 5.33
N LEU A 412 8.02 29.12 4.66
CA LEU A 412 7.14 29.94 3.83
C LEU A 412 6.65 29.13 2.62
N ASP A 413 7.54 28.42 1.95
CA ASP A 413 7.22 27.61 0.78
C ASP A 413 6.28 26.46 1.14
N CYS A 414 6.48 25.80 2.27
CA CYS A 414 5.54 24.79 2.78
C CYS A 414 4.14 25.36 3.01
N GLN A 415 4.04 26.55 3.62
CA GLN A 415 2.74 27.22 3.82
C GLN A 415 2.10 27.64 2.50
N ASN A 416 2.89 28.17 1.56
CA ASN A 416 2.42 28.62 0.25
C ASN A 416 2.02 27.41 -0.60
N ASN A 417 2.79 26.33 -0.60
CA ASN A 417 2.50 25.14 -1.40
C ASN A 417 1.13 24.52 -1.05
N ARG A 418 0.72 24.56 0.22
CA ARG A 418 -0.62 24.12 0.64
C ARG A 418 -1.75 24.93 0.01
N LYS A 419 -1.49 26.21 -0.36
CA LYS A 419 -2.47 27.13 -0.93
C LYS A 419 -2.41 27.22 -2.45
N THR A 420 -1.19 27.27 -3.00
CA THR A 420 -0.94 27.65 -4.39
C THR A 420 -0.24 26.58 -5.22
N ARG A 421 0.15 25.45 -4.63
CA ARG A 421 0.92 24.38 -5.28
C ARG A 421 2.18 24.91 -5.97
N VAL A 422 3.06 25.55 -5.21
CA VAL A 422 4.29 26.17 -5.71
C VAL A 422 5.27 25.14 -6.31
N TYR A 423 5.19 23.87 -5.88
CA TYR A 423 6.11 22.81 -6.30
C TYR A 423 5.52 21.91 -7.39
N PRO A 424 6.32 21.43 -8.35
CA PRO A 424 7.75 21.72 -8.57
C PRO A 424 7.99 23.19 -8.98
N VAL A 425 9.14 23.74 -8.58
CA VAL A 425 9.51 25.12 -8.93
C VAL A 425 9.95 25.18 -10.38
N LYS A 426 9.34 26.05 -11.19
CA LYS A 426 9.63 26.16 -12.62
C LYS A 426 11.11 26.50 -12.89
N GLY A 427 11.73 25.76 -13.79
CA GLY A 427 13.12 25.94 -14.19
C GLY A 427 14.14 25.25 -13.26
N TYR A 428 13.66 24.42 -12.35
CA TYR A 428 14.48 23.56 -11.49
C TYR A 428 14.11 22.09 -11.68
N ASP A 429 15.07 21.20 -11.47
CA ASP A 429 14.92 19.75 -11.62
C ASP A 429 14.54 19.07 -10.31
N SER A 430 14.85 19.71 -9.19
CA SER A 430 14.65 19.16 -7.85
C SER A 430 14.50 20.27 -6.81
N VAL A 431 14.21 19.88 -5.58
CA VAL A 431 14.13 20.78 -4.43
C VAL A 431 15.01 20.26 -3.31
N ILE A 432 15.75 21.16 -2.66
CA ILE A 432 16.42 20.93 -1.38
C ILE A 432 15.76 21.87 -0.36
N ALA A 433 14.91 21.32 0.49
CA ALA A 433 14.30 22.06 1.58
C ALA A 433 15.20 21.94 2.81
N ARG A 434 15.86 23.03 3.18
CA ARG A 434 16.79 23.05 4.31
C ARG A 434 16.05 22.95 5.63
N GLY A 435 16.46 22.01 6.45
CA GLY A 435 15.99 21.80 7.81
C GLY A 435 16.91 22.42 8.86
N GLY A 436 16.59 22.20 10.15
CA GLY A 436 17.46 22.49 11.26
C GLY A 436 18.76 21.69 11.12
N VAL A 437 19.90 22.36 11.30
CA VAL A 437 21.18 21.71 11.13
C VAL A 437 21.38 20.63 12.20
N LYS A 438 22.00 19.53 11.79
CA LYS A 438 22.48 18.46 12.64
C LYS A 438 23.21 19.04 13.87
N ASN A 439 22.68 18.78 15.07
CA ASN A 439 23.27 19.17 16.35
C ASN A 439 23.41 20.68 16.67
N VAL A 440 22.73 21.57 15.97
CA VAL A 440 22.72 22.99 16.29
C VAL A 440 21.43 23.35 17.01
N THR A 441 21.56 23.82 18.24
CA THR A 441 20.49 24.54 18.94
C THR A 441 20.30 25.89 18.27
N HIS A 442 19.18 26.06 17.54
CA HIS A 442 18.91 27.31 16.85
C HIS A 442 18.45 28.38 17.82
N SER A 443 19.21 29.44 17.90
CA SER A 443 18.79 30.69 18.51
C SER A 443 17.76 31.36 17.60
N GLY A 444 16.49 31.21 17.89
CA GLY A 444 15.45 32.14 17.46
C GLY A 444 14.71 31.87 16.14
N ASP A 445 15.20 31.05 15.21
CA ASP A 445 14.48 30.75 13.98
C ASP A 445 13.62 29.48 14.13
N ILE A 446 12.31 29.67 14.20
CA ILE A 446 11.34 28.55 14.21
C ILE A 446 11.27 27.98 12.79
N CYS A 447 12.10 26.97 12.51
CA CYS A 447 11.97 26.19 11.30
C CYS A 447 10.98 25.03 11.51
N SER A 448 10.07 24.81 10.56
CA SER A 448 9.15 23.69 10.59
C SER A 448 9.80 22.35 10.23
N LEU A 449 11.03 22.37 9.71
CA LEU A 449 11.81 21.19 9.36
C LEU A 449 12.98 21.02 10.33
N SER A 450 13.10 19.82 10.88
CA SER A 450 14.26 19.44 11.69
C SER A 450 15.44 18.96 10.84
N ASN A 451 15.18 18.45 9.65
CA ASN A 451 16.17 17.80 8.77
C ASN A 451 16.01 18.27 7.33
N ASP A 452 17.08 18.21 6.56
CA ASP A 452 17.04 18.48 5.12
C ASP A 452 16.15 17.45 4.40
N GLU A 453 15.42 17.90 3.38
CA GLU A 453 14.65 17.08 2.46
C GLU A 453 15.06 17.35 1.02
N MET A 454 15.32 16.29 0.28
CA MET A 454 15.64 16.30 -1.14
C MET A 454 14.48 15.68 -1.89
N ILE A 455 13.90 16.44 -2.82
CA ILE A 455 12.68 16.03 -3.51
C ILE A 455 12.92 16.07 -5.03
N VAL A 456 12.60 14.97 -5.70
CA VAL A 456 12.56 14.90 -7.17
C VAL A 456 11.14 14.56 -7.61
N PHE A 457 10.76 15.04 -8.80
CA PHE A 457 9.41 15.00 -9.34
C PHE A 457 9.27 14.12 -10.57
N ASP A 458 10.37 13.53 -11.01
CA ASP A 458 10.44 12.59 -12.13
C ASP A 458 11.11 11.29 -11.64
N LEU A 459 10.43 10.18 -11.82
CA LEU A 459 10.93 8.85 -11.42
C LEU A 459 12.18 8.45 -12.20
N GLY A 460 12.38 8.99 -13.42
CA GLY A 460 13.60 8.81 -14.21
C GLY A 460 14.86 9.38 -13.55
N GLN A 461 14.71 10.25 -12.54
CA GLN A 461 15.83 10.79 -11.76
C GLN A 461 16.32 9.84 -10.64
N ILE A 462 15.70 8.67 -10.47
CA ILE A 462 15.91 7.79 -9.32
C ILE A 462 16.44 6.43 -9.78
N LYS A 463 17.54 5.97 -9.15
CA LYS A 463 18.04 4.60 -9.29
C LYS A 463 18.32 4.00 -7.93
N LEU A 464 17.46 3.08 -7.48
CA LEU A 464 17.69 2.32 -6.25
C LEU A 464 18.87 1.37 -6.44
N LYS A 465 19.81 1.38 -5.51
CA LYS A 465 21.03 0.57 -5.57
C LYS A 465 21.06 -0.52 -4.53
N TYR A 466 20.73 -0.16 -3.30
CA TYR A 466 20.82 -1.07 -2.17
C TYR A 466 19.55 -0.99 -1.32
N LEU A 467 19.15 -2.13 -0.81
CA LEU A 467 18.27 -2.27 0.35
C LEU A 467 19.16 -2.55 1.56
N CYS A 468 19.11 -1.69 2.55
CA CYS A 468 19.92 -1.78 3.77
C CYS A 468 19.03 -2.16 4.94
N GLU A 469 19.45 -3.16 5.70
CA GLU A 469 18.77 -3.68 6.90
C GLU A 469 19.40 -3.10 8.16
N PHE A 470 18.56 -2.62 9.06
CA PHE A 470 18.98 -2.01 10.34
C PHE A 470 18.25 -2.68 11.49
N GLY A 471 18.94 -2.82 12.61
CA GLY A 471 18.41 -3.38 13.84
C GLY A 471 19.28 -3.00 15.04
N PHE A 472 18.89 -3.51 16.21
CA PHE A 472 19.76 -3.42 17.37
C PHE A 472 20.92 -4.40 17.16
N GLY A 473 22.16 -3.94 17.37
CA GLY A 473 23.32 -4.82 17.41
C GLY A 473 23.25 -5.74 18.63
N ASP A 474 23.83 -6.93 18.50
CA ASP A 474 24.01 -7.87 19.60
C ASP A 474 24.84 -7.28 20.74
#